data_444fce28c7eb3af83b1a9af4b56d09ea
#
_entry.id   444fce28c7eb3af83b1a9af4b56d09ea
#
_cell.length_a   1.000
_cell.length_b   1.000
_cell.length_c   1.000
_cell.angle_alpha   90.00
_cell.angle_beta   90.00
_cell.angle_gamma   90.00
#
_symmetry.space_group_name_H-M   'P 1'
#
loop_
_entity.id
_entity.type
_entity.pdbx_description
1 polymer ?
#
loop_
_entity_poly.entity_id
_entity_poly.type
_entity_poly.pdbx_seq_one_letter_code
_entity_poly.pdbx_strand_id
1 'polypeptide(L)'
;RVELIVTPDCASKNNLHSLKKAAGHLSNSYIIPCDIWCEKNPYSGQELYSWYMVSDLVDDDSTVRVNRKQELVVQKEQAGGNAMIGICYLLETEAEIVRERLEELGRDSRYDGAFWEETLYQKDRMIVTARVVHAADAVEINTYEQLREIDSDSSQLQTDAIQVICEALGAQQNEVTNITVLKKGMTNRSFLFSCKDKKYIMRIPGEGTDQLINRRQEAAVYQTIAGRKICDEIAYINPENGYKIT
;
A
#
# COMPACT_ATOMS: atom_id res chain seq x y z
N ARG A 1 -18.23 19.48 6.37
CA ARG A 1 -17.68 20.27 5.24
C ARG A 1 -16.40 19.59 4.78
N VAL A 2 -16.23 19.41 3.47
CA VAL A 2 -15.01 18.85 2.87
C VAL A 2 -14.23 20.03 2.27
N GLU A 3 -12.92 20.05 2.49
CA GLU A 3 -11.97 20.97 1.88
C GLU A 3 -10.90 20.16 1.12
N LEU A 4 -10.62 20.58 -0.11
CA LEU A 4 -9.60 19.95 -0.95
C LEU A 4 -8.35 20.83 -0.99
N ILE A 5 -7.21 20.26 -0.56
CA ILE A 5 -5.91 20.92 -0.59
C ILE A 5 -5.05 20.24 -1.65
N VAL A 6 -4.69 20.98 -2.69
CA VAL A 6 -3.88 20.45 -3.80
C VAL A 6 -2.39 20.59 -3.49
N THR A 7 -1.63 19.52 -3.72
CA THR A 7 -0.18 19.45 -3.56
C THR A 7 0.48 19.28 -4.93
N PRO A 8 0.86 20.37 -5.63
CA PRO A 8 1.44 20.28 -6.98
C PRO A 8 2.84 19.65 -7.01
N ASP A 9 3.52 19.61 -5.86
CA ASP A 9 4.93 19.17 -5.75
C ASP A 9 5.07 17.67 -5.44
N CYS A 10 4.00 16.89 -5.52
CA CYS A 10 3.97 15.47 -5.12
C CYS A 10 4.96 14.57 -5.89
N ALA A 11 5.42 15.00 -7.08
CA ALA A 11 6.43 14.28 -7.85
C ALA A 11 7.87 14.44 -7.29
N SER A 12 8.13 15.46 -6.51
CA SER A 12 9.47 15.80 -5.98
C SER A 12 9.54 15.86 -4.46
N LYS A 13 8.39 15.85 -3.79
CA LYS A 13 8.27 16.00 -2.33
C LYS A 13 7.31 14.96 -1.75
N ASN A 14 7.67 14.42 -0.60
CA ASN A 14 6.87 13.41 0.09
C ASN A 14 5.77 14.04 0.97
N ASN A 15 5.06 13.20 1.73
CA ASN A 15 3.84 13.53 2.46
C ASN A 15 4.03 14.54 3.61
N LEU A 16 5.25 14.75 4.12
CA LEU A 16 5.58 15.86 5.03
C LEU A 16 5.13 17.21 4.44
N HIS A 17 5.43 17.44 3.18
CA HIS A 17 5.06 18.69 2.49
C HIS A 17 3.55 18.77 2.19
N SER A 18 2.89 17.63 2.00
CA SER A 18 1.44 17.58 1.85
C SER A 18 0.75 17.94 3.16
N LEU A 19 1.18 17.37 4.28
CA LEU A 19 0.62 17.68 5.60
C LEU A 19 0.93 19.14 6.01
N LYS A 20 2.10 19.68 5.65
CA LYS A 20 2.44 21.08 5.88
C LYS A 20 1.41 22.02 5.29
N LYS A 21 0.87 21.74 4.09
CA LYS A 21 -0.19 22.56 3.48
C LYS A 21 -1.50 22.51 4.24
N ALA A 22 -1.76 21.41 4.95
CA ALA A 22 -2.92 21.20 5.80
C ALA A 22 -2.67 21.58 7.28
N ALA A 23 -1.49 22.09 7.63
CA ALA A 23 -1.08 22.32 9.02
C ALA A 23 -2.05 23.20 9.82
N GLY A 24 -2.69 24.17 9.17
CA GLY A 24 -3.69 25.04 9.79
C GLY A 24 -4.98 24.32 10.24
N HIS A 25 -5.19 23.09 9.81
CA HIS A 25 -6.33 22.24 10.21
C HIS A 25 -5.98 21.22 11.30
N LEU A 26 -4.69 21.12 11.65
CA LEU A 26 -4.27 20.22 12.72
C LEU A 26 -4.66 20.81 14.09
N SER A 27 -5.44 20.05 14.82
CA SER A 27 -5.91 20.33 16.17
C SER A 27 -6.23 18.98 16.84
N ASN A 28 -7.32 18.83 17.57
CA ASN A 28 -7.83 17.54 18.01
C ASN A 28 -8.34 16.76 16.77
N SER A 29 -7.43 16.15 16.04
CA SER A 29 -7.71 15.62 14.70
C SER A 29 -6.99 14.31 14.41
N TYR A 30 -7.57 13.55 13.48
CA TYR A 30 -6.94 12.39 12.89
C TYR A 30 -6.13 12.78 11.64
N ILE A 31 -4.99 12.13 11.47
CA ILE A 31 -4.23 12.06 10.23
C ILE A 31 -4.40 10.64 9.73
N ILE A 32 -4.90 10.48 8.49
CA ILE A 32 -5.30 9.17 7.96
C ILE A 32 -4.77 9.04 6.55
N PRO A 33 -3.89 8.05 6.26
CA PRO A 33 -3.57 7.68 4.89
C PRO A 33 -4.83 7.19 4.17
N CYS A 34 -4.96 7.49 2.88
CA CYS A 34 -6.17 7.16 2.12
C CYS A 34 -6.21 5.69 1.63
N ASP A 35 -5.13 4.97 1.80
CA ASP A 35 -4.87 3.60 1.34
C ASP A 35 -4.88 2.56 2.47
N ILE A 36 -5.25 2.95 3.69
CA ILE A 36 -5.38 2.03 4.82
C ILE A 36 -6.83 1.60 5.00
N TRP A 37 -7.05 0.29 4.92
CA TRP A 37 -8.29 -0.35 5.32
C TRP A 37 -8.18 -0.90 6.75
N CYS A 38 -9.23 -0.72 7.55
CA CYS A 38 -9.33 -1.26 8.90
C CYS A 38 -10.57 -2.16 9.01
N GLU A 39 -10.42 -3.38 9.53
CA GLU A 39 -11.54 -4.31 9.76
C GLU A 39 -12.54 -3.75 10.77
N LYS A 40 -12.05 -3.07 11.80
CA LYS A 40 -12.87 -2.39 12.81
C LYS A 40 -12.63 -0.90 12.74
N ASN A 41 -13.69 -0.12 12.94
CA ASN A 41 -13.57 1.33 13.02
C ASN A 41 -12.62 1.72 14.18
N PRO A 42 -11.42 2.28 13.89
CA PRO A 42 -10.46 2.66 14.92
C PRO A 42 -10.72 4.04 15.51
N TYR A 43 -11.70 4.77 14.99
CA TYR A 43 -11.93 6.18 15.33
C TYR A 43 -12.92 6.33 16.49
N SER A 44 -12.65 7.29 17.37
CA SER A 44 -13.50 7.63 18.51
C SER A 44 -13.79 9.14 18.52
N GLY A 45 -15.00 9.53 18.92
CA GLY A 45 -15.32 10.93 19.20
C GLY A 45 -14.79 11.45 20.54
N GLN A 46 -14.15 10.58 21.35
CA GLN A 46 -13.68 10.88 22.71
C GLN A 46 -12.28 10.30 22.94
N GLU A 47 -11.32 10.72 22.13
CA GLU A 47 -9.92 10.36 22.33
C GLU A 47 -9.34 11.11 23.53
N LEU A 48 -8.63 10.40 24.40
CA LEU A 48 -8.08 10.94 25.63
C LEU A 48 -6.60 11.31 25.56
N TYR A 49 -5.89 10.80 24.55
CA TYR A 49 -4.44 11.03 24.35
C TYR A 49 -4.07 10.91 22.88
N SER A 50 -2.95 11.51 22.52
CA SER A 50 -2.37 11.39 21.18
C SER A 50 -1.75 10.02 20.99
N TRP A 51 -2.00 9.40 19.83
CA TRP A 51 -1.50 8.07 19.53
C TRP A 51 -1.18 7.91 18.04
N TYR A 52 -0.31 6.96 17.74
CA TYR A 52 0.04 6.53 16.40
C TYR A 52 -0.15 5.03 16.28
N MET A 53 -0.76 4.57 15.18
CA MET A 53 -1.07 3.17 14.94
C MET A 53 0.12 2.42 14.38
N VAL A 54 0.44 1.29 15.01
CA VAL A 54 1.47 0.35 14.55
C VAL A 54 0.92 -1.06 14.58
N SER A 55 1.45 -1.92 13.72
CA SER A 55 1.13 -3.35 13.71
C SER A 55 1.99 -4.11 14.73
N ASP A 56 1.51 -5.26 15.15
CA ASP A 56 2.28 -6.25 15.92
C ASP A 56 3.33 -6.99 15.06
N LEU A 57 3.29 -6.84 13.72
CA LEU A 57 4.32 -7.35 12.82
C LEU A 57 5.64 -6.59 12.98
N VAL A 58 6.73 -7.33 12.82
CA VAL A 58 8.08 -6.77 12.69
C VAL A 58 8.32 -6.44 11.22
N ASP A 59 8.73 -5.20 10.98
CA ASP A 59 9.14 -4.67 9.67
C ASP A 59 10.63 -4.30 9.75
N ASP A 60 11.42 -4.85 8.84
CA ASP A 60 12.87 -4.63 8.81
C ASP A 60 13.23 -3.18 8.44
N ASP A 61 12.33 -2.47 7.74
CA ASP A 61 12.51 -1.07 7.36
C ASP A 61 12.09 -0.10 8.49
N SER A 62 11.33 -0.58 9.48
CA SER A 62 10.92 0.24 10.62
C SER A 62 11.98 0.28 11.71
N THR A 63 12.32 1.48 12.16
CA THR A 63 13.23 1.69 13.30
C THR A 63 12.50 1.94 14.61
N VAL A 64 11.17 1.91 14.65
CA VAL A 64 10.35 2.27 15.81
C VAL A 64 9.81 1.02 16.49
N ARG A 65 10.04 0.87 17.80
CA ARG A 65 9.51 -0.22 18.62
C ARG A 65 8.61 0.26 19.74
N VAL A 66 7.57 -0.53 20.01
CA VAL A 66 6.69 -0.31 21.15
C VAL A 66 7.33 -0.94 22.40
N ASN A 67 7.49 -0.14 23.45
CA ASN A 67 7.97 -0.63 24.74
C ASN A 67 6.80 -1.03 25.65
N ARG A 68 7.12 -1.54 26.86
CA ARG A 68 6.11 -1.97 27.86
C ARG A 68 5.19 -0.84 28.35
N LYS A 69 5.58 0.43 28.16
CA LYS A 69 4.79 1.61 28.52
C LYS A 69 3.94 2.15 27.38
N GLN A 70 3.85 1.41 26.28
CA GLN A 70 3.19 1.85 25.04
C GLN A 70 3.84 3.11 24.42
N GLU A 71 5.14 3.35 24.68
CA GLU A 71 5.89 4.40 24.02
C GLU A 71 6.52 3.86 22.73
N LEU A 72 6.55 4.68 21.69
CA LEU A 72 7.20 4.42 20.42
C LEU A 72 8.67 4.89 20.51
N VAL A 73 9.59 3.94 20.66
CA VAL A 73 11.01 4.19 20.90
C VAL A 73 11.81 3.88 19.63
N VAL A 74 12.71 4.79 19.25
CA VAL A 74 13.59 4.64 18.11
C VAL A 74 14.73 3.68 18.46
N GLN A 75 14.90 2.64 17.66
CA GLN A 75 16.01 1.67 17.80
C GLN A 75 17.24 2.24 17.11
N LYS A 76 18.41 2.13 17.77
CA LYS A 76 19.70 2.55 17.23
C LYS A 76 20.32 1.54 16.27
N GLU A 77 19.91 0.28 16.37
CA GLU A 77 20.38 -0.82 15.54
C GLU A 77 19.29 -1.20 14.52
N GLN A 78 19.69 -1.62 13.34
CA GLN A 78 18.77 -2.13 12.31
C GLN A 78 18.24 -3.52 12.69
N ALA A 79 17.49 -3.59 13.76
CA ALA A 79 16.91 -4.84 14.29
C ALA A 79 15.44 -5.03 13.88
N GLY A 80 14.94 -4.18 12.97
CA GLY A 80 13.52 -4.09 12.62
C GLY A 80 12.67 -3.52 13.74
N GLY A 81 11.57 -2.90 13.39
CA GLY A 81 10.61 -2.27 14.31
C GLY A 81 9.22 -2.82 14.16
N ASN A 82 8.24 -2.19 14.80
CA ASN A 82 6.84 -2.43 14.51
C ASN A 82 6.49 -1.79 13.16
N ALA A 83 5.73 -2.47 12.31
CA ALA A 83 5.26 -1.89 11.05
C ALA A 83 4.37 -0.67 11.35
N MET A 84 4.71 0.45 10.73
CA MET A 84 4.01 1.73 10.92
C MET A 84 2.81 1.81 9.98
N ILE A 85 1.60 1.97 10.53
CA ILE A 85 0.35 1.98 9.74
C ILE A 85 0.01 3.37 9.20
N GLY A 86 0.44 4.43 9.90
CA GLY A 86 0.23 5.80 9.43
C GLY A 86 -1.01 6.50 9.99
N ILE A 87 -1.97 5.81 10.60
CA ILE A 87 -3.10 6.45 11.27
C ILE A 87 -2.63 7.04 12.60
N CYS A 88 -2.90 8.31 12.79
CA CYS A 88 -2.52 9.04 13.99
C CYS A 88 -3.67 9.91 14.49
N TYR A 89 -3.81 10.04 15.81
CA TYR A 89 -4.64 11.06 16.43
C TYR A 89 -3.76 12.01 17.25
N LEU A 90 -3.96 13.28 17.06
CA LEU A 90 -3.28 14.33 17.81
C LEU A 90 -4.28 15.11 18.65
N LEU A 91 -3.95 15.29 19.94
CA LEU A 91 -4.54 16.35 20.74
C LEU A 91 -3.93 17.71 20.35
N GLU A 92 -4.57 18.80 20.76
CA GLU A 92 -4.11 20.16 20.44
C GLU A 92 -2.64 20.39 20.81
N THR A 93 -2.19 19.86 21.97
CA THR A 93 -0.82 20.04 22.46
C THR A 93 0.20 19.44 21.50
N GLU A 94 0.00 18.21 21.05
CA GLU A 94 0.91 17.55 20.10
C GLU A 94 0.75 18.10 18.68
N ALA A 95 -0.48 18.49 18.32
CA ALA A 95 -0.74 19.15 17.03
C ALA A 95 0.03 20.47 16.89
N GLU A 96 0.15 21.27 17.96
CA GLU A 96 0.93 22.48 17.99
C GLU A 96 2.43 22.22 17.71
N ILE A 97 3.00 21.20 18.38
CA ILE A 97 4.37 20.76 18.14
C ILE A 97 4.57 20.30 16.69
N VAL A 98 3.63 19.53 16.16
CA VAL A 98 3.67 19.04 14.76
C VAL A 98 3.61 20.22 13.78
N ARG A 99 2.73 21.21 13.99
CA ARG A 99 2.65 22.41 13.15
C ARG A 99 3.99 23.17 13.09
N GLU A 100 4.61 23.40 14.25
CA GLU A 100 5.90 24.09 14.33
C GLU A 100 6.99 23.31 13.56
N ARG A 101 7.06 22.00 13.75
CA ARG A 101 8.05 21.15 13.08
C ARG A 101 7.82 21.01 11.57
N LEU A 102 6.56 20.97 11.13
CA LEU A 102 6.24 21.01 9.70
C LEU A 102 6.75 22.28 9.05
N GLU A 103 6.67 23.43 9.75
CA GLU A 103 7.23 24.69 9.25
C GLU A 103 8.75 24.69 9.25
N GLU A 104 9.40 24.14 10.27
CA GLU A 104 10.85 24.05 10.38
C GLU A 104 11.42 23.09 9.33
N LEU A 105 11.02 21.83 9.34
CA LEU A 105 11.54 20.78 8.47
C LEU A 105 11.18 21.04 6.99
N GLY A 106 9.99 21.52 6.73
CA GLY A 106 9.55 21.80 5.36
C GLY A 106 10.20 23.04 4.70
N ARG A 107 11.13 23.73 5.36
CA ARG A 107 12.00 24.76 4.76
C ARG A 107 13.35 24.21 4.33
N ASP A 108 13.71 23.03 4.80
CA ASP A 108 15.00 22.40 4.54
C ASP A 108 14.85 21.31 3.48
N SER A 109 15.52 21.49 2.35
CA SER A 109 15.45 20.55 1.21
C SER A 109 15.94 19.13 1.54
N ARG A 110 16.68 18.93 2.64
CA ARG A 110 17.05 17.59 3.12
C ARG A 110 15.84 16.74 3.50
N TYR A 111 14.71 17.38 3.81
CA TYR A 111 13.45 16.74 4.16
C TYR A 111 12.44 16.69 3.01
N ASP A 112 12.84 17.00 1.76
CA ASP A 112 11.92 16.91 0.62
C ASP A 112 11.38 15.49 0.40
N GLY A 113 12.19 14.46 0.65
CA GLY A 113 11.77 13.05 0.60
C GLY A 113 11.24 12.49 1.93
N ALA A 114 11.11 13.31 2.98
CA ALA A 114 10.74 12.81 4.29
C ALA A 114 9.23 12.56 4.43
N PHE A 115 8.91 11.58 5.28
CA PHE A 115 7.54 11.34 5.74
C PHE A 115 7.19 12.32 6.87
N TRP A 116 5.91 12.63 7.01
CA TRP A 116 5.42 13.56 8.03
C TRP A 116 5.70 13.09 9.46
N GLU A 117 5.89 11.79 9.67
CA GLU A 117 6.24 11.15 10.92
C GLU A 117 7.55 11.68 11.51
N GLU A 118 8.42 12.25 10.68
CA GLU A 118 9.61 12.99 11.15
C GLU A 118 9.27 14.07 12.16
N THR A 119 8.07 14.64 12.07
CA THR A 119 7.59 15.64 13.03
C THR A 119 7.25 15.07 14.40
N LEU A 120 7.05 13.76 14.51
CA LEU A 120 6.72 13.09 15.77
C LEU A 120 7.95 12.74 16.60
N TYR A 121 9.14 12.65 16.00
CA TYR A 121 10.35 12.23 16.71
C TYR A 121 10.87 13.31 17.66
N GLN A 122 11.11 12.89 18.92
CA GLN A 122 11.78 13.70 19.93
C GLN A 122 12.89 12.87 20.58
N LYS A 123 14.14 13.12 20.20
CA LYS A 123 15.32 12.34 20.58
C LYS A 123 15.19 10.87 20.15
N ASP A 124 14.95 9.99 21.11
CA ASP A 124 14.90 8.53 20.96
C ASP A 124 13.48 7.94 20.99
N ARG A 125 12.46 8.79 20.91
CA ARG A 125 11.05 8.35 20.92
C ARG A 125 10.15 9.32 20.18
N MET A 126 8.93 8.88 19.89
CA MET A 126 7.86 9.75 19.39
C MET A 126 7.14 10.46 20.54
N ILE A 127 6.54 11.61 20.25
CA ILE A 127 5.75 12.41 21.19
C ILE A 127 4.35 11.83 21.47
N VAL A 128 3.96 10.80 20.73
CA VAL A 128 2.66 10.12 20.81
C VAL A 128 2.83 8.70 21.36
N THR A 129 1.76 8.12 21.91
CA THR A 129 1.74 6.73 22.37
C THR A 129 1.44 5.75 21.25
N ALA A 130 1.78 4.47 21.43
CA ALA A 130 1.43 3.44 20.48
C ALA A 130 -0.03 2.99 20.62
N ARG A 131 -0.71 2.83 19.49
CA ARG A 131 -1.91 2.00 19.36
C ARG A 131 -1.55 0.77 18.53
N VAL A 132 -1.31 -0.35 19.19
CA VAL A 132 -0.94 -1.60 18.54
C VAL A 132 -2.18 -2.32 18.04
N VAL A 133 -2.18 -2.68 16.75
CA VAL A 133 -3.23 -3.49 16.11
C VAL A 133 -2.65 -4.79 15.56
N HIS A 134 -3.48 -5.79 15.39
CA HIS A 134 -3.06 -7.01 14.71
C HIS A 134 -2.85 -6.71 13.21
N ALA A 135 -1.88 -7.36 12.59
CA ALA A 135 -1.54 -7.14 11.17
C ALA A 135 -2.74 -7.30 10.22
N ALA A 136 -3.67 -8.21 10.55
CA ALA A 136 -4.88 -8.42 9.77
C ALA A 136 -5.97 -7.35 9.98
N ASP A 137 -5.90 -6.59 11.09
CA ASP A 137 -6.92 -5.60 11.44
C ASP A 137 -6.72 -4.25 10.73
N ALA A 138 -5.51 -3.99 10.20
CA ALA A 138 -5.20 -2.79 9.42
C ALA A 138 -4.24 -3.14 8.29
N VAL A 139 -4.67 -2.93 7.05
CA VAL A 139 -3.96 -3.34 5.84
C VAL A 139 -3.80 -2.16 4.91
N GLU A 140 -2.59 -1.95 4.41
CA GLU A 140 -2.29 -0.99 3.36
C GLU A 140 -2.63 -1.57 1.98
N ILE A 141 -3.43 -0.85 1.21
CA ILE A 141 -3.90 -1.27 -0.12
C ILE A 141 -3.19 -0.44 -1.18
N ASN A 142 -2.13 -0.98 -1.74
CA ASN A 142 -1.34 -0.33 -2.79
C ASN A 142 -1.70 -0.80 -4.20
N THR A 143 -2.44 -1.91 -4.31
CA THR A 143 -2.79 -2.50 -5.62
C THR A 143 -4.24 -2.97 -5.64
N TYR A 144 -4.78 -3.07 -6.85
CA TYR A 144 -6.12 -3.60 -7.05
C TYR A 144 -6.24 -5.05 -6.57
N GLU A 145 -5.20 -5.84 -6.73
CA GLU A 145 -5.18 -7.24 -6.32
C GLU A 145 -5.31 -7.35 -4.78
N GLN A 146 -4.61 -6.48 -4.03
CA GLN A 146 -4.75 -6.41 -2.57
C GLN A 146 -6.18 -6.00 -2.17
N LEU A 147 -6.78 -5.04 -2.89
CA LEU A 147 -8.18 -4.67 -2.67
C LEU A 147 -9.12 -5.86 -2.90
N ARG A 148 -8.87 -6.66 -3.95
CA ARG A 148 -9.66 -7.86 -4.25
C ARG A 148 -9.45 -9.00 -3.25
N GLU A 149 -8.30 -9.08 -2.57
CA GLU A 149 -8.10 -10.03 -1.46
C GLU A 149 -9.01 -9.70 -0.27
N ILE A 150 -9.25 -8.42 -0.01
CA ILE A 150 -10.12 -7.95 1.08
C ILE A 150 -11.60 -8.09 0.69
N ASP A 151 -11.94 -7.76 -0.55
CA ASP A 151 -13.30 -7.80 -1.09
C ASP A 151 -13.37 -8.70 -2.34
N SER A 152 -13.18 -10.02 -2.13
CA SER A 152 -13.14 -11.03 -3.19
C SER A 152 -14.46 -11.17 -3.94
N ASP A 153 -15.56 -10.86 -3.28
CA ASP A 153 -16.92 -11.09 -3.80
C ASP A 153 -17.52 -9.86 -4.49
N SER A 154 -16.81 -8.70 -4.48
CA SER A 154 -17.30 -7.50 -5.10
C SER A 154 -17.40 -7.60 -6.62
N SER A 155 -18.61 -7.39 -7.13
CA SER A 155 -18.87 -7.24 -8.56
C SER A 155 -18.63 -5.79 -9.07
N GLN A 156 -18.30 -4.86 -8.18
CA GLN A 156 -18.13 -3.44 -8.51
C GLN A 156 -16.68 -3.09 -8.88
N LEU A 157 -15.71 -3.93 -8.47
CA LEU A 157 -14.30 -3.70 -8.71
C LEU A 157 -13.90 -4.25 -10.08
N GLN A 158 -13.58 -3.36 -11.02
CA GLN A 158 -13.13 -3.70 -12.37
C GLN A 158 -11.74 -3.13 -12.64
N THR A 159 -10.94 -3.89 -13.40
CA THR A 159 -9.67 -3.43 -13.99
C THR A 159 -9.52 -4.03 -15.38
N ASP A 160 -8.59 -3.50 -16.17
CA ASP A 160 -8.20 -4.06 -17.47
C ASP A 160 -7.84 -5.54 -17.36
N ALA A 161 -7.17 -5.94 -16.27
CA ALA A 161 -6.79 -7.34 -16.04
C ALA A 161 -8.02 -8.25 -15.86
N ILE A 162 -9.02 -7.82 -15.10
CA ILE A 162 -10.26 -8.58 -14.91
C ILE A 162 -11.06 -8.61 -16.21
N GLN A 163 -11.11 -7.53 -16.96
CA GLN A 163 -11.75 -7.52 -18.27
C GLN A 163 -11.09 -8.53 -19.23
N VAL A 164 -9.77 -8.53 -19.30
CA VAL A 164 -9.01 -9.51 -20.10
C VAL A 164 -9.29 -10.94 -19.67
N ILE A 165 -9.38 -11.22 -18.37
CA ILE A 165 -9.73 -12.54 -17.85
C ILE A 165 -11.13 -12.94 -18.33
N CYS A 166 -12.11 -12.04 -18.18
CA CYS A 166 -13.48 -12.31 -18.63
C CYS A 166 -13.57 -12.60 -20.12
N GLU A 167 -12.90 -11.80 -20.94
CA GLU A 167 -12.85 -11.97 -22.39
C GLU A 167 -12.15 -13.28 -22.79
N ALA A 168 -10.97 -13.55 -22.21
CA ALA A 168 -10.14 -14.70 -22.55
C ALA A 168 -10.77 -16.04 -22.15
N LEU A 169 -11.45 -16.09 -21.00
CA LEU A 169 -12.06 -17.31 -20.44
C LEU A 169 -13.56 -17.42 -20.72
N GLY A 170 -14.16 -16.41 -21.38
CA GLY A 170 -15.60 -16.35 -21.63
C GLY A 170 -16.39 -16.38 -20.31
N ALA A 171 -15.95 -15.61 -19.32
CA ALA A 171 -16.50 -15.59 -17.97
C ALA A 171 -17.13 -14.25 -17.63
N GLN A 172 -18.04 -14.27 -16.63
CA GLN A 172 -18.54 -13.06 -16.01
C GLN A 172 -17.60 -12.62 -14.87
N GLN A 173 -17.61 -11.35 -14.51
CA GLN A 173 -16.75 -10.81 -13.45
C GLN A 173 -16.94 -11.52 -12.09
N ASN A 174 -18.17 -11.88 -11.75
CA ASN A 174 -18.52 -12.60 -10.52
C ASN A 174 -18.04 -14.06 -10.51
N GLU A 175 -17.62 -14.61 -11.65
CA GLU A 175 -17.00 -15.94 -11.74
C GLU A 175 -15.48 -15.90 -11.48
N VAL A 176 -14.87 -14.69 -11.40
CA VAL A 176 -13.47 -14.49 -11.06
C VAL A 176 -13.35 -14.27 -9.56
N THR A 177 -12.96 -15.31 -8.84
CA THR A 177 -12.97 -15.36 -7.37
C THR A 177 -11.62 -15.80 -6.80
N ASN A 178 -11.45 -15.76 -5.47
CA ASN A 178 -10.26 -16.22 -4.76
C ASN A 178 -8.96 -15.59 -5.32
N ILE A 179 -9.00 -14.28 -5.60
CA ILE A 179 -7.82 -13.54 -6.07
C ILE A 179 -6.82 -13.45 -4.92
N THR A 180 -5.59 -13.95 -5.17
CA THR A 180 -4.51 -13.93 -4.19
C THR A 180 -3.24 -13.43 -4.84
N VAL A 181 -2.64 -12.38 -4.29
CA VAL A 181 -1.39 -11.80 -4.81
C VAL A 181 -0.26 -12.79 -4.64
N LEU A 182 0.46 -13.06 -5.72
CA LEU A 182 1.70 -13.83 -5.68
C LEU A 182 2.88 -12.89 -5.41
N LYS A 183 4.00 -13.46 -4.92
CA LYS A 183 5.19 -12.68 -4.62
C LYS A 183 5.56 -11.77 -5.81
N LYS A 184 5.72 -10.48 -5.57
CA LYS A 184 6.08 -9.48 -6.57
C LYS A 184 7.44 -9.82 -7.17
N GLY A 185 7.46 -10.10 -8.47
CA GLY A 185 8.70 -10.26 -9.24
C GLY A 185 9.25 -8.89 -9.67
N MET A 186 10.54 -8.84 -10.05
CA MET A 186 11.19 -7.60 -10.50
C MET A 186 10.55 -7.03 -11.77
N THR A 187 10.01 -7.88 -12.64
CA THR A 187 9.51 -7.49 -13.97
C THR A 187 8.01 -7.69 -14.18
N ASN A 188 7.34 -8.39 -13.27
CA ASN A 188 5.94 -8.72 -13.42
C ASN A 188 5.22 -8.70 -12.07
N ARG A 189 3.97 -8.30 -12.08
CA ARG A 189 2.99 -8.58 -11.01
C ARG A 189 2.20 -9.81 -11.40
N SER A 190 1.87 -10.67 -10.46
CA SER A 190 1.09 -11.86 -10.73
C SER A 190 0.14 -12.15 -9.59
N PHE A 191 -1.04 -12.65 -9.91
CA PHE A 191 -1.99 -13.12 -8.93
C PHE A 191 -2.63 -14.44 -9.37
N LEU A 192 -2.93 -15.27 -8.39
CA LEU A 192 -3.74 -16.49 -8.55
C LEU A 192 -5.21 -16.09 -8.50
N PHE A 193 -6.04 -16.76 -9.27
CA PHE A 193 -7.49 -16.62 -9.19
C PHE A 193 -8.19 -17.91 -9.58
N SER A 194 -9.46 -18.05 -9.18
CA SER A 194 -10.34 -19.15 -9.57
C SER A 194 -11.36 -18.64 -10.58
N CYS A 195 -11.63 -19.45 -11.61
CA CYS A 195 -12.68 -19.19 -12.59
C CYS A 195 -13.24 -20.53 -13.11
N LYS A 196 -14.56 -20.72 -13.06
CA LYS A 196 -15.23 -21.96 -13.53
C LYS A 196 -14.57 -23.25 -12.98
N ASP A 197 -14.36 -23.29 -11.68
CA ASP A 197 -13.76 -24.41 -10.92
C ASP A 197 -12.29 -24.74 -11.28
N LYS A 198 -11.62 -23.87 -12.03
CA LYS A 198 -10.19 -23.99 -12.33
C LYS A 198 -9.43 -22.83 -11.70
N LYS A 199 -8.16 -23.08 -11.39
CA LYS A 199 -7.22 -22.08 -10.90
C LYS A 199 -6.33 -21.62 -12.05
N TYR A 200 -6.08 -20.32 -12.08
CA TYR A 200 -5.25 -19.66 -13.08
C TYR A 200 -4.30 -18.67 -12.42
N ILE A 201 -3.22 -18.35 -13.12
CA ILE A 201 -2.31 -17.26 -12.76
C ILE A 201 -2.42 -16.20 -13.84
N MET A 202 -2.82 -14.99 -13.44
CA MET A 202 -2.70 -13.79 -14.27
C MET A 202 -1.34 -13.14 -14.07
N ARG A 203 -0.63 -12.85 -15.14
CA ARG A 203 0.61 -12.10 -15.14
C ARG A 203 0.41 -10.76 -15.83
N ILE A 204 0.78 -9.69 -15.13
CA ILE A 204 0.74 -8.31 -15.60
C ILE A 204 2.19 -7.80 -15.64
N PRO A 205 2.72 -7.34 -16.78
CA PRO A 205 4.03 -6.71 -16.85
C PRO A 205 4.14 -5.49 -15.93
N GLY A 206 5.30 -5.34 -15.29
CA GLY A 206 5.63 -4.15 -14.52
C GLY A 206 5.90 -2.95 -15.42
N GLU A 207 5.72 -1.75 -14.89
CA GLU A 207 6.01 -0.51 -15.61
C GLU A 207 7.46 -0.45 -16.09
N GLY A 208 7.69 0.04 -17.31
CA GLY A 208 9.03 0.17 -17.90
C GLY A 208 9.68 -1.14 -18.37
N THR A 209 9.03 -2.30 -18.20
CA THR A 209 9.62 -3.59 -18.62
C THR A 209 9.59 -3.82 -20.12
N ASP A 210 8.84 -3.04 -20.88
CA ASP A 210 8.76 -3.13 -22.35
C ASP A 210 10.09 -2.80 -23.01
N GLN A 211 10.96 -2.03 -22.35
CA GLN A 211 12.32 -1.76 -22.81
C GLN A 211 13.27 -2.96 -22.60
N LEU A 212 12.93 -3.88 -21.72
CA LEU A 212 13.76 -5.02 -21.33
C LEU A 212 13.31 -6.32 -22.00
N ILE A 213 12.02 -6.46 -22.29
CA ILE A 213 11.40 -7.71 -22.77
C ILE A 213 10.59 -7.45 -24.04
N ASN A 214 10.98 -8.10 -25.14
CA ASN A 214 10.22 -8.07 -26.38
C ASN A 214 8.99 -8.99 -26.26
N ARG A 215 7.83 -8.43 -26.01
CA ARG A 215 6.57 -9.16 -25.76
C ARG A 215 6.11 -9.98 -26.98
N ARG A 216 6.35 -9.52 -28.18
CA ARG A 216 6.02 -10.26 -29.41
C ARG A 216 6.87 -11.51 -29.56
N GLN A 217 8.20 -11.39 -29.27
CA GLN A 217 9.07 -12.56 -29.28
C GLN A 217 8.72 -13.54 -28.16
N GLU A 218 8.41 -13.04 -26.97
CA GLU A 218 7.95 -13.87 -25.86
C GLU A 218 6.70 -14.67 -26.25
N ALA A 219 5.68 -14.03 -26.82
CA ALA A 219 4.47 -14.68 -27.26
C ALA A 219 4.74 -15.74 -28.38
N ALA A 220 5.61 -15.42 -29.34
CA ALA A 220 6.00 -16.36 -30.41
C ALA A 220 6.72 -17.61 -29.85
N VAL A 221 7.59 -17.44 -28.84
CA VAL A 221 8.24 -18.56 -28.17
C VAL A 221 7.20 -19.46 -27.51
N TYR A 222 6.28 -18.90 -26.71
CA TYR A 222 5.22 -19.69 -26.07
C TYR A 222 4.34 -20.41 -27.07
N GLN A 223 3.98 -19.80 -28.19
CA GLN A 223 3.21 -20.45 -29.27
C GLN A 223 3.99 -21.63 -29.86
N THR A 224 5.30 -21.48 -30.04
CA THR A 224 6.15 -22.54 -30.61
C THR A 224 6.29 -23.74 -29.70
N ILE A 225 6.30 -23.55 -28.38
CA ILE A 225 6.48 -24.60 -27.38
C ILE A 225 5.15 -25.13 -26.82
N ALA A 226 4.02 -24.56 -27.25
CA ALA A 226 2.69 -24.98 -26.82
C ALA A 226 2.48 -26.50 -27.07
N GLY A 227 1.89 -27.18 -26.08
CA GLY A 227 1.62 -28.62 -26.14
C GLY A 227 2.83 -29.53 -25.93
N ARG A 228 4.05 -28.99 -25.80
CA ARG A 228 5.28 -29.80 -25.61
C ARG A 228 5.53 -30.21 -24.13
N LYS A 229 4.68 -29.80 -23.21
CA LYS A 229 4.79 -30.05 -21.75
C LYS A 229 6.10 -29.54 -21.11
N ILE A 230 6.69 -28.52 -21.69
CA ILE A 230 7.92 -27.86 -21.18
C ILE A 230 7.65 -26.48 -20.57
N CYS A 231 6.40 -26.03 -20.64
CA CYS A 231 5.90 -24.82 -19.98
C CYS A 231 4.47 -25.04 -19.48
N ASP A 232 3.97 -24.13 -18.67
CA ASP A 232 2.57 -24.12 -18.24
C ASP A 232 1.63 -24.04 -19.45
N GLU A 233 0.43 -24.60 -19.33
CA GLU A 233 -0.62 -24.46 -20.31
C GLU A 233 -1.09 -23.01 -20.36
N ILE A 234 -1.02 -22.38 -21.53
CA ILE A 234 -1.35 -20.96 -21.69
C ILE A 234 -2.78 -20.84 -22.18
N ALA A 235 -3.64 -20.28 -21.33
CA ALA A 235 -5.02 -19.95 -21.67
C ALA A 235 -5.11 -18.65 -22.51
N TYR A 236 -4.21 -17.70 -22.27
CA TYR A 236 -4.17 -16.42 -23.00
C TYR A 236 -2.77 -15.80 -22.95
N ILE A 237 -2.36 -15.16 -24.03
CA ILE A 237 -1.18 -14.30 -24.09
C ILE A 237 -1.40 -13.17 -25.11
N ASN A 238 -1.14 -11.94 -24.69
CA ASN A 238 -1.23 -10.77 -25.56
C ASN A 238 0.19 -10.29 -25.93
N PRO A 239 0.56 -10.30 -27.22
CA PRO A 239 1.89 -9.87 -27.65
C PRO A 239 2.13 -8.35 -27.58
N GLU A 240 1.09 -7.54 -27.45
CA GLU A 240 1.21 -6.08 -27.39
C GLU A 240 1.46 -5.58 -25.96
N ASN A 241 0.65 -6.02 -24.99
CA ASN A 241 0.74 -5.59 -23.60
C ASN A 241 1.41 -6.62 -22.67
N GLY A 242 1.69 -7.83 -23.16
CA GLY A 242 2.36 -8.88 -22.40
C GLY A 242 1.51 -9.55 -21.30
N TYR A 243 0.21 -9.29 -21.25
CA TYR A 243 -0.70 -9.99 -20.33
C TYR A 243 -0.74 -11.48 -20.65
N LYS A 244 -0.66 -12.32 -19.63
CA LYS A 244 -0.65 -13.77 -19.79
C LYS A 244 -1.49 -14.45 -18.71
N ILE A 245 -2.30 -15.46 -19.14
CA ILE A 245 -3.06 -16.32 -18.24
C ILE A 245 -2.59 -17.77 -18.45
N THR A 246 -2.18 -18.41 -17.35
CA THR A 246 -1.74 -19.80 -17.31
C THR A 246 -2.52 -20.60 -16.29
#